data_6a8c665e5ff0d8908a4a4a4d813cda1c
#
_entry.id   6a8c665e5ff0d8908a4a4a4d813cda1c
#
_cell.length_a   1.000
_cell.length_b   1.000
_cell.length_c   1.000
_cell.angle_alpha   90.00
_cell.angle_beta   90.00
_cell.angle_gamma   90.00
#
_symmetry.space_group_name_H-M   'P 1'
#
loop_
_entity.id
_entity.type
_entity.pdbx_description
1 polymer ?
#
loop_
_entity_poly.entity_id
_entity_poly.type
_entity_poly.pdbx_seq_one_letter_code
_entity_poly.pdbx_strand_id
1 'polypeptide(L)'
;MLMTQISRNLSFGGQQLKFSHHSDVLNCEMTFSVYLPPQAEQKPVPLIYWLSGLTCTDDNFVQKAGAQAHAAKAGLAIVCPDTSPRGDGVPDDLEAAYDFGLGAGFYVDATQKPWQKHYQMYSYITSELPAVLAASDLPLQMDKASIMGHSMGGHGALTIALKNPGKYQAVSAFAPICSPTKCPWGVKAFSHYLGNDQQTWSDYDTCALLAKAEEKLPILVDQGDADDFLTLQLKPQLLQAACEETGHPLLLRMQPGYDHSFFFIASFIADHIEHHMKYLK
;
A
#
# COMPACT_ATOMS: atom_id res chain seq x y z
N MET A 1 -10.68 -0.87 -20.14
CA MET A 1 -9.24 -0.50 -20.19
C MET A 1 -8.46 -1.74 -20.58
N LEU A 2 -7.58 -1.64 -21.58
CA LEU A 2 -6.75 -2.77 -22.01
C LEU A 2 -5.47 -2.77 -21.17
N MET A 3 -5.15 -3.89 -20.54
CA MET A 3 -3.84 -4.12 -19.93
C MET A 3 -3.02 -5.06 -20.78
N THR A 4 -1.71 -4.84 -20.80
CA THR A 4 -0.74 -5.66 -21.56
C THR A 4 0.09 -6.48 -20.58
N GLN A 5 0.12 -7.79 -20.76
CA GLN A 5 0.98 -8.66 -19.96
C GLN A 5 2.44 -8.52 -20.41
N ILE A 6 3.31 -8.09 -19.49
CA ILE A 6 4.75 -7.92 -19.72
C ILE A 6 5.50 -9.21 -19.48
N SER A 7 5.17 -9.91 -18.37
CA SER A 7 5.86 -11.16 -18.01
C SER A 7 4.93 -12.14 -17.29
N ARG A 8 5.35 -13.42 -17.31
CA ARG A 8 4.71 -14.53 -16.59
C ARG A 8 5.78 -15.51 -16.13
N ASN A 9 5.84 -15.76 -14.83
CA ASN A 9 6.77 -16.67 -14.21
C ASN A 9 6.02 -17.66 -13.32
N LEU A 10 6.47 -18.91 -13.26
CA LEU A 10 5.97 -19.87 -12.27
C LEU A 10 6.59 -19.61 -10.90
N SER A 11 5.78 -19.62 -9.85
CA SER A 11 6.21 -19.42 -8.48
C SER A 11 5.31 -20.20 -7.53
N PHE A 12 5.86 -21.17 -6.79
CA PHE A 12 5.15 -22.01 -5.81
C PHE A 12 3.86 -22.67 -6.37
N GLY A 13 3.90 -23.15 -7.61
CA GLY A 13 2.78 -23.76 -8.30
C GLY A 13 1.74 -22.76 -8.83
N GLY A 14 1.88 -21.47 -8.49
CA GLY A 14 1.09 -20.37 -9.00
C GLY A 14 1.84 -19.57 -10.06
N GLN A 15 1.33 -18.38 -10.36
CA GLN A 15 1.86 -17.52 -11.43
C GLN A 15 2.15 -16.11 -10.89
N GLN A 16 3.38 -15.64 -11.10
CA GLN A 16 3.73 -14.25 -10.92
C GLN A 16 3.63 -13.54 -12.28
N LEU A 17 2.70 -12.62 -12.38
CA LEU A 17 2.38 -11.86 -13.60
C LEU A 17 2.79 -10.40 -13.40
N LYS A 18 3.17 -9.74 -14.49
CA LYS A 18 3.38 -8.29 -14.56
C LYS A 18 2.62 -7.71 -15.73
N PHE A 19 1.97 -6.59 -15.49
CA PHE A 19 1.15 -5.89 -16.47
C PHE A 19 1.53 -4.42 -16.58
N SER A 20 1.26 -3.84 -17.74
CA SER A 20 1.17 -2.39 -17.93
C SER A 20 -0.20 -2.01 -18.47
N HIS A 21 -0.60 -0.78 -18.22
CA HIS A 21 -1.76 -0.16 -18.82
C HIS A 21 -1.61 1.36 -18.80
N HIS A 22 -2.27 2.02 -19.73
CA HIS A 22 -2.42 3.47 -19.65
C HIS A 22 -3.39 3.80 -18.52
N SER A 23 -2.95 4.62 -17.57
CA SER A 23 -3.80 5.15 -16.51
C SER A 23 -4.37 6.49 -16.94
N ASP A 24 -5.70 6.58 -17.00
CA ASP A 24 -6.41 7.83 -17.25
C ASP A 24 -6.30 8.78 -16.03
N VAL A 25 -6.31 8.21 -14.82
CA VAL A 25 -6.21 8.94 -13.56
C VAL A 25 -4.83 9.57 -13.38
N LEU A 26 -3.77 8.83 -13.68
CA LEU A 26 -2.39 9.29 -13.54
C LEU A 26 -1.83 9.91 -14.84
N ASN A 27 -2.58 9.77 -15.96
CA ASN A 27 -2.21 10.28 -17.28
C ASN A 27 -0.78 9.86 -17.69
N CYS A 28 -0.46 8.58 -17.48
CA CYS A 28 0.81 7.94 -17.85
C CYS A 28 0.65 6.42 -17.92
N GLU A 29 1.69 5.73 -18.43
CA GLU A 29 1.77 4.27 -18.33
C GLU A 29 2.07 3.86 -16.91
N MET A 30 1.26 2.92 -16.38
CA MET A 30 1.45 2.32 -15.06
C MET A 30 1.77 0.84 -15.18
N THR A 31 2.58 0.36 -14.24
CA THR A 31 2.84 -1.06 -14.07
C THR A 31 2.29 -1.57 -12.74
N PHE A 32 1.88 -2.82 -12.74
CA PHE A 32 1.53 -3.54 -11.53
C PHE A 32 1.82 -5.03 -11.71
N SER A 33 2.10 -5.70 -10.61
CA SER A 33 2.34 -7.13 -10.56
C SER A 33 1.20 -7.85 -9.85
N VAL A 34 0.87 -9.07 -10.29
CA VAL A 34 -0.15 -9.91 -9.67
C VAL A 34 0.43 -11.30 -9.42
N TYR A 35 0.38 -11.78 -8.19
CA TYR A 35 0.56 -13.19 -7.90
C TYR A 35 -0.79 -13.90 -7.87
N LEU A 36 -0.94 -14.94 -8.67
CA LEU A 36 -2.09 -15.85 -8.63
C LEU A 36 -1.67 -17.18 -8.01
N PRO A 37 -2.32 -17.63 -6.91
CA PRO A 37 -2.02 -18.92 -6.32
C PRO A 37 -2.53 -20.08 -7.20
N PRO A 38 -2.05 -21.33 -7.01
CA PRO A 38 -2.50 -22.47 -7.83
C PRO A 38 -4.03 -22.69 -7.79
N GLN A 39 -4.70 -22.33 -6.72
CA GLN A 39 -6.17 -22.44 -6.59
C GLN A 39 -6.93 -21.56 -7.59
N ALA A 40 -6.28 -20.50 -8.10
CA ALA A 40 -6.85 -19.61 -9.10
C ALA A 40 -7.13 -20.29 -10.45
N GLU A 41 -6.53 -21.44 -10.71
CA GLU A 41 -6.85 -22.26 -11.90
C GLU A 41 -8.24 -22.93 -11.82
N GLN A 42 -8.80 -23.05 -10.62
CA GLN A 42 -10.05 -23.76 -10.38
C GLN A 42 -11.23 -22.82 -10.10
N LYS A 43 -10.97 -21.67 -9.46
CA LYS A 43 -11.98 -20.70 -9.03
C LYS A 43 -11.37 -19.34 -8.75
N PRO A 44 -12.16 -18.27 -8.80
CA PRO A 44 -11.71 -16.96 -8.32
C PRO A 44 -11.26 -17.02 -6.85
N VAL A 45 -10.22 -16.26 -6.53
CA VAL A 45 -9.59 -16.23 -5.21
C VAL A 45 -9.64 -14.82 -4.59
N PRO A 46 -9.68 -14.69 -3.26
CA PRO A 46 -9.56 -13.40 -2.58
C PRO A 46 -8.20 -12.75 -2.86
N LEU A 47 -8.11 -11.44 -2.65
CA LEU A 47 -6.90 -10.69 -2.94
C LEU A 47 -6.47 -9.76 -1.82
N ILE A 48 -5.16 -9.48 -1.77
CA ILE A 48 -4.57 -8.40 -0.98
C ILE A 48 -3.88 -7.43 -1.92
N TYR A 49 -4.14 -6.13 -1.74
CA TYR A 49 -3.29 -5.09 -2.30
C TYR A 49 -2.07 -4.90 -1.41
N TRP A 50 -0.89 -4.94 -2.00
CA TRP A 50 0.36 -4.55 -1.36
C TRP A 50 0.80 -3.17 -1.82
N LEU A 51 1.02 -2.25 -0.89
CA LEU A 51 1.54 -0.92 -1.17
C LEU A 51 2.99 -0.82 -0.69
N SER A 52 3.90 -0.55 -1.62
CA SER A 52 5.33 -0.43 -1.32
C SER A 52 5.70 0.93 -0.73
N GLY A 53 6.85 0.99 -0.06
CA GLY A 53 7.44 2.19 0.51
C GLY A 53 8.15 3.07 -0.52
N LEU A 54 8.81 4.13 -0.03
CA LEU A 54 9.59 5.07 -0.84
C LEU A 54 10.60 4.36 -1.73
N THR A 55 10.81 4.89 -2.92
CA THR A 55 11.76 4.43 -3.96
C THR A 55 11.44 3.10 -4.62
N CYS A 56 10.49 2.35 -4.09
CA CYS A 56 10.09 1.06 -4.65
C CYS A 56 9.27 1.21 -5.93
N THR A 57 9.22 0.10 -6.67
CA THR A 57 8.29 -0.16 -7.77
C THR A 57 7.39 -1.35 -7.42
N ASP A 58 6.58 -1.81 -8.34
CA ASP A 58 5.81 -3.05 -8.24
C ASP A 58 6.69 -4.31 -8.01
N ASP A 59 7.97 -4.28 -8.43
CA ASP A 59 8.88 -5.42 -8.38
C ASP A 59 9.53 -5.67 -7.00
N ASN A 60 9.74 -4.63 -6.19
CA ASN A 60 10.55 -4.78 -4.98
C ASN A 60 9.98 -5.82 -4.00
N PHE A 61 8.69 -5.75 -3.71
CA PHE A 61 8.03 -6.72 -2.85
C PHE A 61 8.00 -8.12 -3.48
N VAL A 62 7.65 -8.19 -4.75
CA VAL A 62 7.55 -9.44 -5.51
C VAL A 62 8.85 -10.23 -5.45
N GLN A 63 9.99 -9.54 -5.58
CA GLN A 63 11.31 -10.18 -5.61
C GLN A 63 11.91 -10.43 -4.22
N LYS A 64 11.53 -9.67 -3.19
CA LYS A 64 12.27 -9.64 -1.93
C LYS A 64 11.52 -10.16 -0.71
N ALA A 65 10.18 -10.13 -0.73
CA ALA A 65 9.38 -10.43 0.47
C ALA A 65 9.14 -11.93 0.72
N GLY A 66 9.31 -12.79 -0.28
CA GLY A 66 9.03 -14.22 -0.16
C GLY A 66 7.55 -14.57 0.05
N ALA A 67 6.65 -13.64 -0.21
CA ALA A 67 5.22 -13.76 0.09
C ALA A 67 4.50 -14.86 -0.71
N GLN A 68 5.00 -15.18 -1.91
CA GLN A 68 4.32 -16.11 -2.83
C GLN A 68 4.13 -17.52 -2.23
N ALA A 69 5.08 -18.02 -1.46
CA ALA A 69 4.97 -19.32 -0.78
C ALA A 69 3.77 -19.36 0.18
N HIS A 70 3.60 -18.30 0.96
CA HIS A 70 2.52 -18.16 1.94
C HIS A 70 1.18 -17.90 1.26
N ALA A 71 1.16 -17.08 0.22
CA ALA A 71 -0.02 -16.79 -0.60
C ALA A 71 -0.53 -18.04 -1.33
N ALA A 72 0.38 -18.87 -1.90
CA ALA A 72 0.05 -20.16 -2.50
C ALA A 72 -0.65 -21.09 -1.51
N LYS A 73 -0.07 -21.23 -0.30
CA LYS A 73 -0.67 -22.05 0.76
C LYS A 73 -2.04 -21.55 1.19
N ALA A 74 -2.22 -20.23 1.25
CA ALA A 74 -3.45 -19.58 1.67
C ALA A 74 -4.55 -19.55 0.58
N GLY A 75 -4.20 -19.75 -0.69
CA GLY A 75 -5.13 -19.57 -1.81
C GLY A 75 -5.46 -18.10 -2.05
N LEU A 76 -4.48 -17.22 -1.92
CA LEU A 76 -4.62 -15.77 -1.91
C LEU A 76 -3.85 -15.13 -3.06
N ALA A 77 -4.49 -14.22 -3.81
CA ALA A 77 -3.81 -13.38 -4.78
C ALA A 77 -3.18 -12.14 -4.11
N ILE A 78 -2.05 -11.66 -4.67
CA ILE A 78 -1.43 -10.41 -4.21
C ILE A 78 -1.28 -9.48 -5.41
N VAL A 79 -1.77 -8.25 -5.29
CA VAL A 79 -1.67 -7.19 -6.30
C VAL A 79 -0.71 -6.12 -5.80
N CYS A 80 0.36 -5.88 -6.55
CA CYS A 80 1.43 -4.94 -6.20
C CYS A 80 1.49 -3.83 -7.27
N PRO A 81 0.90 -2.65 -7.07
CA PRO A 81 1.08 -1.51 -7.96
C PRO A 81 2.44 -0.83 -7.77
N ASP A 82 2.85 -0.04 -8.75
CA ASP A 82 3.94 0.92 -8.59
C ASP A 82 3.58 2.00 -7.54
N THR A 83 4.56 2.69 -7.02
CA THR A 83 4.44 3.64 -5.91
C THR A 83 4.22 5.09 -6.35
N SER A 84 4.34 5.37 -7.65
CA SER A 84 4.11 6.68 -8.24
C SER A 84 3.83 6.57 -9.75
N PRO A 85 3.29 7.62 -10.38
CA PRO A 85 3.37 7.77 -11.82
C PRO A 85 4.83 7.83 -12.26
N ARG A 86 5.13 7.41 -13.51
CA ARG A 86 6.45 7.45 -14.13
C ARG A 86 6.35 7.72 -15.62
N GLY A 87 7.47 8.07 -16.23
CA GLY A 87 7.59 8.24 -17.69
C GLY A 87 7.65 9.68 -18.14
N ASP A 88 7.64 9.85 -19.48
CA ASP A 88 7.81 11.15 -20.11
C ASP A 88 6.71 12.14 -19.71
N GLY A 89 7.13 13.35 -19.29
CA GLY A 89 6.21 14.41 -18.88
C GLY A 89 5.66 14.32 -17.46
N VAL A 90 5.95 13.24 -16.71
CA VAL A 90 5.66 13.16 -15.29
C VAL A 90 6.67 14.01 -14.51
N PRO A 91 6.24 14.98 -13.69
CA PRO A 91 7.14 15.81 -12.92
C PRO A 91 7.88 15.00 -11.85
N ASP A 92 9.12 15.36 -11.59
CA ASP A 92 9.96 14.84 -10.51
C ASP A 92 10.52 15.97 -9.68
N ASP A 93 11.10 15.63 -8.52
CA ASP A 93 11.84 16.60 -7.71
C ASP A 93 13.08 17.07 -8.46
N LEU A 94 13.28 18.39 -8.51
CA LEU A 94 14.44 19.00 -9.19
C LEU A 94 15.78 18.61 -8.56
N GLU A 95 15.77 18.26 -7.28
CA GLU A 95 16.93 17.79 -6.53
C GLU A 95 17.04 16.26 -6.50
N ALA A 96 16.13 15.55 -7.20
CA ALA A 96 16.04 14.09 -7.24
C ALA A 96 16.02 13.45 -5.83
N ALA A 97 15.31 14.07 -4.90
CA ALA A 97 15.18 13.56 -3.54
C ALA A 97 14.41 12.24 -3.53
N TYR A 98 14.90 11.27 -2.77
CA TYR A 98 14.30 9.93 -2.71
C TYR A 98 12.91 9.92 -2.01
N ASP A 99 12.59 10.95 -1.25
CA ASP A 99 11.39 11.06 -0.41
C ASP A 99 10.30 11.94 -1.02
N PHE A 100 10.46 12.35 -2.30
CA PHE A 100 9.50 13.18 -3.01
C PHE A 100 9.61 12.98 -4.53
N GLY A 101 8.50 13.09 -5.27
CA GLY A 101 8.49 12.87 -6.72
C GLY A 101 8.40 11.38 -7.10
N LEU A 102 9.22 10.94 -8.04
CA LEU A 102 9.21 9.56 -8.53
C LEU A 102 9.52 8.55 -7.43
N GLY A 103 8.67 7.54 -7.29
CA GLY A 103 8.77 6.55 -6.22
C GLY A 103 8.26 7.03 -4.85
N ALA A 104 7.63 8.21 -4.79
CA ALA A 104 7.19 8.85 -3.55
C ALA A 104 5.80 9.51 -3.67
N GLY A 105 4.83 8.80 -4.25
CA GLY A 105 3.47 9.32 -4.50
C GLY A 105 2.59 9.45 -3.25
N PHE A 106 3.04 8.98 -2.09
CA PHE A 106 2.37 9.06 -0.78
C PHE A 106 0.91 8.61 -0.75
N TYR A 107 0.44 7.97 -1.82
CA TYR A 107 -0.94 7.47 -1.96
C TYR A 107 -2.00 8.55 -1.68
N VAL A 108 -1.72 9.77 -2.12
CA VAL A 108 -2.60 10.93 -2.07
C VAL A 108 -3.07 11.32 -3.47
N ASP A 109 -4.08 12.17 -3.56
CA ASP A 109 -4.45 12.87 -4.79
C ASP A 109 -3.96 14.31 -4.71
N ALA A 110 -2.91 14.64 -5.47
CA ALA A 110 -2.31 15.96 -5.47
C ALA A 110 -3.27 17.02 -6.03
N THR A 111 -3.30 18.18 -5.38
CA THR A 111 -4.10 19.34 -5.77
C THR A 111 -3.26 20.49 -6.34
N GLN A 112 -1.95 20.43 -6.15
CA GLN A 112 -1.03 21.50 -6.53
C GLN A 112 -0.32 21.23 -7.86
N LYS A 113 -0.10 22.28 -8.63
CA LYS A 113 0.73 22.24 -9.85
C LYS A 113 2.21 22.09 -9.47
N PRO A 114 3.02 21.34 -10.25
CA PRO A 114 2.64 20.58 -11.46
C PRO A 114 2.07 19.18 -11.16
N TRP A 115 2.02 18.76 -9.90
CA TRP A 115 1.75 17.40 -9.45
C TRP A 115 0.34 16.91 -9.73
N GLN A 116 -0.66 17.78 -9.62
CA GLN A 116 -2.10 17.44 -9.71
C GLN A 116 -2.50 16.69 -10.98
N LYS A 117 -1.69 16.77 -12.04
CA LYS A 117 -1.98 16.12 -13.33
C LYS A 117 -1.68 14.62 -13.29
N HIS A 118 -0.71 14.21 -12.49
CA HIS A 118 -0.17 12.86 -12.51
C HIS A 118 -0.20 12.16 -11.15
N TYR A 119 -0.02 12.88 -10.05
CA TYR A 119 0.09 12.27 -8.71
C TYR A 119 -1.29 12.11 -8.05
N GLN A 120 -2.11 11.21 -8.62
CA GLN A 120 -3.46 10.87 -8.14
C GLN A 120 -3.48 9.42 -7.64
N MET A 121 -2.49 9.07 -6.81
CA MET A 121 -2.27 7.67 -6.41
C MET A 121 -3.40 7.11 -5.52
N TYR A 122 -4.08 7.94 -4.74
CA TYR A 122 -5.24 7.50 -3.97
C TYR A 122 -6.37 7.04 -4.92
N SER A 123 -6.76 7.87 -5.87
CA SER A 123 -7.78 7.54 -6.87
C SER A 123 -7.39 6.34 -7.74
N TYR A 124 -6.10 6.22 -8.09
CA TYR A 124 -5.59 5.08 -8.83
C TYR A 124 -5.80 3.77 -8.07
N ILE A 125 -5.36 3.69 -6.80
CA ILE A 125 -5.48 2.48 -5.98
C ILE A 125 -6.93 2.17 -5.60
N THR A 126 -7.74 3.18 -5.35
CA THR A 126 -9.09 2.97 -4.85
C THR A 126 -10.15 2.79 -5.95
N SER A 127 -9.89 3.26 -7.15
CA SER A 127 -10.89 3.28 -8.23
C SER A 127 -10.40 2.65 -9.53
N GLU A 128 -9.31 3.16 -10.11
CA GLU A 128 -8.91 2.76 -11.45
C GLU A 128 -8.32 1.34 -11.47
N LEU A 129 -7.33 1.04 -10.63
CA LEU A 129 -6.73 -0.30 -10.58
C LEU A 129 -7.76 -1.40 -10.28
N PRO A 130 -8.67 -1.25 -9.30
CA PRO A 130 -9.76 -2.20 -9.10
C PRO A 130 -10.66 -2.37 -10.34
N ALA A 131 -10.96 -1.30 -11.07
CA ALA A 131 -11.76 -1.37 -12.30
C ALA A 131 -11.01 -2.11 -13.44
N VAL A 132 -9.70 -1.88 -13.58
CA VAL A 132 -8.84 -2.61 -14.53
C VAL A 132 -8.82 -4.10 -14.22
N LEU A 133 -8.65 -4.47 -12.94
CA LEU A 133 -8.66 -5.86 -12.50
C LEU A 133 -10.03 -6.51 -12.71
N ALA A 134 -11.12 -5.84 -12.36
CA ALA A 134 -12.48 -6.35 -12.54
C ALA A 134 -12.88 -6.54 -14.02
N ALA A 135 -12.32 -5.74 -14.91
CA ALA A 135 -12.53 -5.85 -16.35
C ALA A 135 -11.63 -6.90 -17.03
N SER A 136 -10.71 -7.51 -16.28
CA SER A 136 -9.78 -8.52 -16.78
C SER A 136 -10.33 -9.94 -16.60
N ASP A 137 -9.68 -10.92 -17.27
CA ASP A 137 -9.97 -12.36 -17.09
C ASP A 137 -9.22 -12.96 -15.88
N LEU A 138 -8.61 -12.14 -15.02
CA LEU A 138 -7.92 -12.65 -13.83
C LEU A 138 -8.93 -13.19 -12.83
N PRO A 139 -8.74 -14.43 -12.32
CA PRO A 139 -9.69 -15.10 -11.42
C PRO A 139 -9.63 -14.53 -9.98
N LEU A 140 -10.08 -13.29 -9.81
CA LEU A 140 -10.06 -12.53 -8.56
C LEU A 140 -11.47 -12.32 -8.01
N GLN A 141 -11.64 -12.50 -6.69
CA GLN A 141 -12.87 -12.13 -5.97
C GLN A 141 -12.77 -10.68 -5.52
N MET A 142 -13.17 -9.73 -6.36
CA MET A 142 -13.02 -8.29 -6.12
C MET A 142 -13.77 -7.78 -4.88
N ASP A 143 -14.79 -8.50 -4.43
CA ASP A 143 -15.57 -8.24 -3.21
C ASP A 143 -14.91 -8.77 -1.93
N LYS A 144 -13.84 -9.57 -2.06
CA LYS A 144 -13.04 -10.12 -0.96
C LYS A 144 -11.63 -9.59 -1.02
N ALA A 145 -11.48 -8.32 -0.69
CA ALA A 145 -10.20 -7.61 -0.72
C ALA A 145 -9.73 -7.20 0.68
N SER A 146 -8.42 -7.23 0.88
CA SER A 146 -7.72 -6.61 2.00
C SER A 146 -6.58 -5.73 1.48
N ILE A 147 -5.95 -4.97 2.36
CA ILE A 147 -4.85 -4.08 1.98
C ILE A 147 -3.73 -4.13 3.02
N MET A 148 -2.49 -4.16 2.55
CA MET A 148 -1.30 -4.08 3.41
C MET A 148 -0.20 -3.27 2.73
N GLY A 149 0.77 -2.81 3.50
CA GLY A 149 1.88 -2.05 2.94
C GLY A 149 3.04 -1.85 3.89
N HIS A 150 4.11 -1.24 3.38
CA HIS A 150 5.33 -0.95 4.13
C HIS A 150 5.66 0.54 4.08
N SER A 151 6.06 1.13 5.22
CA SER A 151 6.56 2.50 5.30
C SER A 151 5.54 3.53 4.76
N MET A 152 5.88 4.28 3.70
CA MET A 152 4.93 5.11 2.94
C MET A 152 3.72 4.29 2.46
N GLY A 153 3.93 3.05 2.02
CA GLY A 153 2.82 2.15 1.63
C GLY A 153 2.00 1.66 2.82
N GLY A 154 2.60 1.53 4.00
CA GLY A 154 1.88 1.26 5.25
C GLY A 154 0.97 2.43 5.63
N HIS A 155 1.45 3.67 5.48
CA HIS A 155 0.61 4.88 5.54
C HIS A 155 -0.55 4.80 4.54
N GLY A 156 -0.24 4.50 3.27
CA GLY A 156 -1.26 4.37 2.23
C GLY A 156 -2.31 3.30 2.56
N ALA A 157 -1.88 2.12 3.02
CA ALA A 157 -2.79 1.04 3.36
C ALA A 157 -3.76 1.43 4.50
N LEU A 158 -3.24 2.02 5.57
CA LEU A 158 -4.04 2.47 6.71
C LEU A 158 -5.03 3.58 6.32
N THR A 159 -4.57 4.62 5.64
CA THR A 159 -5.43 5.75 5.23
C THR A 159 -6.50 5.32 4.23
N ILE A 160 -6.14 4.50 3.23
CA ILE A 160 -7.07 4.00 2.22
C ILE A 160 -8.14 3.12 2.88
N ALA A 161 -7.76 2.20 3.78
CA ALA A 161 -8.72 1.35 4.46
C ALA A 161 -9.73 2.17 5.28
N LEU A 162 -9.26 3.13 6.08
CA LEU A 162 -10.12 3.97 6.92
C LEU A 162 -11.03 4.93 6.13
N LYS A 163 -10.59 5.38 4.95
CA LYS A 163 -11.40 6.25 4.07
C LYS A 163 -12.44 5.51 3.24
N ASN A 164 -12.36 4.18 3.16
CA ASN A 164 -13.24 3.36 2.31
C ASN A 164 -13.92 2.25 3.14
N PRO A 165 -14.85 2.61 4.06
CA PRO A 165 -15.53 1.65 4.91
C PRO A 165 -16.24 0.57 4.07
N GLY A 166 -16.17 -0.68 4.53
CA GLY A 166 -16.77 -1.84 3.87
C GLY A 166 -16.03 -2.36 2.64
N LYS A 167 -14.97 -1.66 2.16
CA LYS A 167 -14.23 -2.07 0.96
C LYS A 167 -13.16 -3.11 1.26
N TYR A 168 -12.52 -3.03 2.40
CA TYR A 168 -11.45 -3.92 2.81
C TYR A 168 -11.83 -4.67 4.08
N GLN A 169 -11.51 -5.97 4.14
CA GLN A 169 -11.89 -6.83 5.27
C GLN A 169 -10.93 -6.70 6.47
N ALA A 170 -9.69 -6.32 6.22
CA ALA A 170 -8.66 -6.08 7.22
C ALA A 170 -7.57 -5.18 6.62
N VAL A 171 -6.75 -4.58 7.49
CA VAL A 171 -5.57 -3.84 7.08
C VAL A 171 -4.37 -4.25 7.92
N SER A 172 -3.18 -4.28 7.29
CA SER A 172 -1.94 -4.46 8.04
C SER A 172 -0.80 -3.61 7.47
N ALA A 173 0.20 -3.32 8.29
CA ALA A 173 1.32 -2.51 7.88
C ALA A 173 2.64 -2.95 8.53
N PHE A 174 3.71 -2.85 7.77
CA PHE A 174 5.09 -2.98 8.24
C PHE A 174 5.68 -1.58 8.37
N ALA A 175 6.16 -1.23 9.55
CA ALA A 175 6.86 0.03 9.83
C ALA A 175 6.19 1.26 9.17
N PRO A 176 4.86 1.49 9.34
CA PRO A 176 4.15 2.54 8.63
C PRO A 176 4.56 3.94 9.08
N ILE A 177 4.46 4.93 8.19
CA ILE A 177 4.40 6.35 8.58
C ILE A 177 3.01 6.58 9.22
N CYS A 178 2.93 6.56 10.55
CA CYS A 178 1.65 6.53 11.28
C CYS A 178 0.90 7.87 11.27
N SER A 179 1.64 9.00 11.21
CA SER A 179 1.06 10.34 11.15
C SER A 179 1.93 11.23 10.26
N PRO A 180 1.71 11.23 8.94
CA PRO A 180 2.52 12.00 8.00
C PRO A 180 2.47 13.50 8.28
N THR A 181 1.40 14.03 8.85
CA THR A 181 1.33 15.44 9.25
C THR A 181 2.31 15.82 10.36
N LYS A 182 2.89 14.83 11.06
CA LYS A 182 3.80 15.01 12.21
C LYS A 182 5.23 14.49 11.96
N CYS A 183 5.59 14.20 10.71
CA CYS A 183 6.93 13.74 10.37
C CYS A 183 7.50 14.49 9.15
N PRO A 184 8.85 14.65 9.05
CA PRO A 184 9.48 15.39 7.96
C PRO A 184 9.09 14.94 6.56
N TRP A 185 9.08 13.64 6.27
CA TRP A 185 8.68 13.11 4.96
C TRP A 185 7.25 13.50 4.58
N GLY A 186 6.31 13.31 5.48
CA GLY A 186 4.90 13.62 5.21
C GLY A 186 4.66 15.12 5.08
N VAL A 187 5.26 15.95 5.95
CA VAL A 187 5.16 17.42 5.85
C VAL A 187 5.71 17.92 4.51
N LYS A 188 6.88 17.42 4.05
CA LYS A 188 7.45 17.74 2.75
C LYS A 188 6.48 17.34 1.61
N ALA A 189 6.06 16.08 1.58
CA ALA A 189 5.19 15.57 0.52
C ALA A 189 3.85 16.31 0.48
N PHE A 190 3.19 16.50 1.62
CA PHE A 190 1.86 17.11 1.67
C PHE A 190 1.88 18.60 1.35
N SER A 191 2.93 19.34 1.78
CA SER A 191 3.07 20.75 1.41
C SER A 191 3.17 20.94 -0.11
N HIS A 192 3.83 20.03 -0.82
CA HIS A 192 3.98 20.09 -2.28
C HIS A 192 2.77 19.50 -3.02
N TYR A 193 2.23 18.35 -2.57
CA TYR A 193 1.11 17.71 -3.26
C TYR A 193 -0.23 18.35 -2.93
N LEU A 194 -0.49 18.69 -1.66
CA LEU A 194 -1.79 19.17 -1.18
C LEU A 194 -1.81 20.69 -0.91
N GLY A 195 -0.62 21.33 -0.86
CA GLY A 195 -0.48 22.75 -0.55
C GLY A 195 -0.40 23.04 0.95
N ASN A 196 -0.45 24.34 1.33
CA ASN A 196 -0.15 24.76 2.68
C ASN A 196 -1.36 24.75 3.64
N ASP A 197 -2.54 24.40 3.16
CA ASP A 197 -3.71 24.25 4.03
C ASP A 197 -3.65 22.91 4.75
N GLN A 198 -3.10 22.92 5.95
CA GLN A 198 -2.94 21.71 6.76
C GLN A 198 -4.26 21.04 7.17
N GLN A 199 -5.41 21.71 7.04
CA GLN A 199 -6.71 21.08 7.29
C GLN A 199 -6.97 19.97 6.27
N THR A 200 -6.55 20.16 5.01
CA THR A 200 -6.70 19.15 3.95
C THR A 200 -5.81 17.92 4.17
N TRP A 201 -4.70 18.05 4.92
CA TRP A 201 -3.79 16.96 5.21
C TRP A 201 -4.39 15.89 6.13
N SER A 202 -5.35 16.31 6.99
CA SER A 202 -6.02 15.40 7.91
C SER A 202 -6.77 14.26 7.20
N ASP A 203 -7.13 14.45 5.93
CA ASP A 203 -7.81 13.44 5.12
C ASP A 203 -6.86 12.32 4.65
N TYR A 204 -5.57 12.50 4.84
CA TYR A 204 -4.52 11.52 4.54
C TYR A 204 -3.64 11.21 5.76
N ASP A 205 -4.09 11.51 6.98
CA ASP A 205 -3.39 11.17 8.22
C ASP A 205 -4.17 10.10 8.99
N THR A 206 -3.55 8.94 9.20
CA THR A 206 -4.18 7.79 9.86
C THR A 206 -4.72 8.14 11.25
N CYS A 207 -3.94 8.89 12.05
CA CYS A 207 -4.37 9.25 13.41
C CYS A 207 -5.59 10.18 13.40
N ALA A 208 -5.66 11.11 12.44
CA ALA A 208 -6.81 12.00 12.27
C ALA A 208 -8.05 11.24 11.72
N LEU A 209 -7.84 10.28 10.83
CA LEU A 209 -8.92 9.45 10.27
C LEU A 209 -9.53 8.51 11.31
N LEU A 210 -8.73 7.92 12.21
CA LEU A 210 -9.21 7.07 13.31
C LEU A 210 -10.23 7.80 14.19
N ALA A 211 -10.05 9.09 14.44
CA ALA A 211 -10.98 9.90 15.23
C ALA A 211 -12.37 10.05 14.58
N LYS A 212 -12.45 9.86 13.25
CA LYS A 212 -13.68 10.02 12.46
C LYS A 212 -14.27 8.68 11.98
N ALA A 213 -13.48 7.58 12.07
CA ALA A 213 -13.86 6.30 11.48
C ALA A 213 -14.94 5.59 12.31
N GLU A 214 -16.05 5.27 11.67
CA GLU A 214 -17.16 4.51 12.26
C GLU A 214 -16.88 3.01 12.23
N GLU A 215 -16.30 2.51 11.15
CA GLU A 215 -15.91 1.11 11.01
C GLU A 215 -14.65 0.80 11.82
N LYS A 216 -14.68 -0.30 12.57
CA LYS A 216 -13.57 -0.77 13.40
C LYS A 216 -12.84 -1.92 12.73
N LEU A 217 -12.12 -1.61 11.65
CA LEU A 217 -11.29 -2.60 10.94
C LEU A 217 -10.19 -3.18 11.83
N PRO A 218 -9.95 -4.50 11.79
CA PRO A 218 -8.81 -5.10 12.49
C PRO A 218 -7.49 -4.65 11.85
N ILE A 219 -6.62 -4.08 12.67
CA ILE A 219 -5.31 -3.53 12.26
C ILE A 219 -4.19 -4.38 12.86
N LEU A 220 -3.26 -4.86 12.03
CA LEU A 220 -1.99 -5.46 12.46
C LEU A 220 -0.84 -4.55 12.02
N VAL A 221 0.08 -4.24 12.95
CA VAL A 221 1.30 -3.50 12.64
C VAL A 221 2.51 -4.22 13.24
N ASP A 222 3.52 -4.46 12.42
CA ASP A 222 4.86 -4.82 12.87
C ASP A 222 5.81 -3.64 12.71
N GLN A 223 6.66 -3.42 13.73
CA GLN A 223 7.64 -2.34 13.77
C GLN A 223 8.97 -2.87 14.33
N GLY A 224 10.06 -2.74 13.58
CA GLY A 224 11.39 -3.01 14.07
C GLY A 224 11.86 -1.95 15.06
N ASP A 225 12.47 -2.35 16.17
CA ASP A 225 12.97 -1.40 17.18
C ASP A 225 14.39 -0.87 16.85
N ALA A 226 15.09 -1.52 15.92
CA ALA A 226 16.37 -1.06 15.37
C ALA A 226 16.22 -0.26 14.04
N ASP A 227 15.00 0.18 13.73
CA ASP A 227 14.68 0.95 12.53
C ASP A 227 15.15 2.40 12.68
N ASP A 228 16.06 2.85 11.81
CA ASP A 228 16.63 4.22 11.84
C ASP A 228 15.56 5.32 11.66
N PHE A 229 14.41 4.99 11.05
CA PHE A 229 13.32 5.94 10.82
C PHE A 229 12.28 5.97 11.94
N LEU A 230 12.36 5.04 12.89
CA LEU A 230 11.38 4.82 13.96
C LEU A 230 10.97 6.13 14.67
N THR A 231 11.94 6.87 15.17
CA THR A 231 11.68 8.04 16.02
C THR A 231 11.24 9.26 15.22
N LEU A 232 11.90 9.51 14.07
CA LEU A 232 11.70 10.75 13.34
C LEU A 232 10.51 10.67 12.37
N GLN A 233 10.33 9.53 11.70
CA GLN A 233 9.39 9.39 10.58
C GLN A 233 8.17 8.52 10.90
N LEU A 234 8.35 7.36 11.55
CA LEU A 234 7.29 6.33 11.63
C LEU A 234 6.35 6.53 12.80
N LYS A 235 6.86 6.77 13.99
CA LYS A 235 6.11 7.16 15.21
C LYS A 235 4.91 6.23 15.55
N PRO A 236 5.12 4.91 15.70
CA PRO A 236 4.02 3.96 15.96
C PRO A 236 3.25 4.25 17.25
N GLN A 237 3.86 4.92 18.23
CA GLN A 237 3.20 5.35 19.47
C GLN A 237 2.02 6.32 19.22
N LEU A 238 2.04 7.10 18.12
CA LEU A 238 0.92 7.98 17.76
C LEU A 238 -0.28 7.18 17.27
N LEU A 239 -0.03 6.13 16.49
CA LEU A 239 -1.07 5.21 16.05
C LEU A 239 -1.68 4.46 17.23
N GLN A 240 -0.82 3.94 18.12
CA GLN A 240 -1.28 3.25 19.33
C GLN A 240 -2.20 4.13 20.16
N ALA A 241 -1.77 5.35 20.48
CA ALA A 241 -2.56 6.30 21.25
C ALA A 241 -3.90 6.63 20.57
N ALA A 242 -3.91 6.86 19.26
CA ALA A 242 -5.14 7.14 18.50
C ALA A 242 -6.11 5.94 18.49
N CYS A 243 -5.59 4.72 18.38
CA CYS A 243 -6.42 3.51 18.47
C CYS A 243 -6.99 3.29 19.87
N GLU A 244 -6.20 3.51 20.93
CA GLU A 244 -6.65 3.42 22.31
C GLU A 244 -7.77 4.45 22.61
N GLU A 245 -7.59 5.71 22.18
CA GLU A 245 -8.56 6.77 22.36
C GLU A 245 -9.89 6.48 21.64
N THR A 246 -9.83 5.91 20.46
CA THR A 246 -11.00 5.65 19.60
C THR A 246 -11.59 4.25 19.74
N GLY A 247 -10.93 3.37 20.50
CA GLY A 247 -11.34 1.97 20.65
C GLY A 247 -11.19 1.15 19.35
N HIS A 248 -10.22 1.47 18.48
CA HIS A 248 -9.91 0.65 17.30
C HIS A 248 -9.08 -0.58 17.69
N PRO A 249 -9.41 -1.77 17.17
CA PRO A 249 -8.63 -2.96 17.42
C PRO A 249 -7.28 -2.90 16.71
N LEU A 250 -6.21 -2.71 17.47
CA LEU A 250 -4.84 -2.67 16.99
C LEU A 250 -4.01 -3.78 17.65
N LEU A 251 -3.34 -4.59 16.84
CA LEU A 251 -2.23 -5.43 17.27
C LEU A 251 -0.93 -4.79 16.78
N LEU A 252 -0.27 -4.02 17.64
CA LEU A 252 1.07 -3.48 17.38
C LEU A 252 2.12 -4.39 18.00
N ARG A 253 3.04 -4.92 17.18
CA ARG A 253 4.14 -5.77 17.61
C ARG A 253 5.47 -5.07 17.37
N MET A 254 6.22 -4.83 18.44
CA MET A 254 7.61 -4.36 18.33
C MET A 254 8.52 -5.58 18.14
N GLN A 255 9.33 -5.57 17.08
CA GLN A 255 10.20 -6.68 16.68
C GLN A 255 11.66 -6.36 17.04
N PRO A 256 12.22 -7.01 18.09
CA PRO A 256 13.55 -6.69 18.59
C PRO A 256 14.66 -6.91 17.56
N GLY A 257 15.51 -5.90 17.35
CA GLY A 257 16.69 -5.97 16.48
C GLY A 257 16.39 -5.87 14.98
N TYR A 258 15.13 -5.76 14.57
CA TYR A 258 14.78 -5.60 13.16
C TYR A 258 14.83 -4.13 12.72
N ASP A 259 15.29 -3.95 11.49
CA ASP A 259 15.44 -2.66 10.80
C ASP A 259 14.26 -2.34 9.86
N HIS A 260 14.45 -1.43 8.89
CA HIS A 260 13.46 -1.02 7.88
C HIS A 260 13.52 -1.84 6.58
N SER A 261 14.31 -2.89 6.52
CA SER A 261 14.61 -3.60 5.28
C SER A 261 13.58 -4.66 4.89
N PHE A 262 13.73 -5.22 3.69
CA PHE A 262 12.95 -6.37 3.25
C PHE A 262 13.28 -7.66 4.02
N PHE A 263 14.39 -7.74 4.76
CA PHE A 263 14.65 -8.86 5.68
C PHE A 263 13.63 -8.87 6.83
N PHE A 264 13.27 -7.69 7.35
CA PHE A 264 12.20 -7.54 8.32
C PHE A 264 10.86 -8.00 7.74
N ILE A 265 10.46 -7.50 6.56
CA ILE A 265 9.22 -7.89 5.90
C ILE A 265 9.16 -9.39 5.67
N ALA A 266 10.22 -9.98 5.09
CA ALA A 266 10.28 -11.41 4.79
C ALA A 266 10.16 -12.30 6.04
N SER A 267 10.62 -11.80 7.20
CA SER A 267 10.54 -12.54 8.46
C SER A 267 9.11 -12.67 9.01
N PHE A 268 8.23 -11.69 8.71
CA PHE A 268 6.88 -11.64 9.31
C PHE A 268 5.75 -11.64 8.28
N ILE A 269 6.03 -11.72 6.98
CA ILE A 269 5.00 -11.69 5.93
C ILE A 269 3.98 -12.84 6.06
N ALA A 270 4.41 -13.99 6.58
CA ALA A 270 3.53 -15.12 6.84
C ALA A 270 2.41 -14.77 7.82
N ASP A 271 2.76 -14.09 8.91
CA ASP A 271 1.81 -13.67 9.96
C ASP A 271 0.80 -12.66 9.43
N HIS A 272 1.26 -11.72 8.57
CA HIS A 272 0.37 -10.76 7.94
C HIS A 272 -0.62 -11.45 6.98
N ILE A 273 -0.16 -12.38 6.15
CA ILE A 273 -1.04 -13.17 5.28
C ILE A 273 -2.05 -13.96 6.13
N GLU A 274 -1.60 -14.59 7.22
CA GLU A 274 -2.49 -15.31 8.14
C GLU A 274 -3.52 -14.37 8.80
N HIS A 275 -3.11 -13.16 9.20
CA HIS A 275 -4.01 -12.15 9.74
C HIS A 275 -5.14 -11.85 8.74
N HIS A 276 -4.82 -11.53 7.50
CA HIS A 276 -5.83 -11.22 6.47
C HIS A 276 -6.75 -12.40 6.18
N MET A 277 -6.24 -13.62 6.14
CA MET A 277 -7.04 -14.82 5.88
C MET A 277 -8.11 -15.12 6.96
N LYS A 278 -7.98 -14.56 8.16
CA LYS A 278 -9.03 -14.66 9.19
C LYS A 278 -10.31 -13.91 8.77
N TYR A 279 -10.18 -12.90 7.93
CA TYR A 279 -11.27 -12.00 7.53
C TYR A 279 -11.70 -12.14 6.06
N LEU A 280 -10.89 -12.78 5.21
CA LEU A 280 -11.17 -12.99 3.77
C LEU A 280 -11.93 -14.30 3.45
N LYS A 281 -12.51 -14.95 4.45
CA LYS A 281 -13.22 -16.25 4.29
C LYS A 281 -14.55 -16.13 3.58
#